data_b3f7f9c2b42a208f19af5db0f87355ce
#
_entry.id   b3f7f9c2b42a208f19af5db0f87355ce
#
_cell.length_a   1.000
_cell.length_b   1.000
_cell.length_c   1.000
_cell.angle_alpha   90.00
_cell.angle_beta   90.00
_cell.angle_gamma   90.00
#
_symmetry.space_group_name_H-M   'P 1'
#
loop_
_entity.id
_entity.type
_entity.pdbx_description
1 polymer ?
#
loop_
_entity_poly.entity_id
_entity_poly.type
_entity_poly.pdbx_seq_one_letter_code
_entity_poly.pdbx_strand_id
1 'polypeptide(L)'
;VDLRNIQNVPVEREVAKIDWDAGQAEKGNYPHFMLKEIFEQPETIENAIRGRIDHEMGTAILNGMNLSPRELALINRIVIAGCGSSMHAGMLGEYYFEDIAGISTSVEQAAEFRYRNPIIEPNTLVIPISQSGETADTIAAVREATAKGAVVTALCNVVGSTIARESG
;
A
#
# COMPACT_ATOMS: atom_id res chain seq x y z
N VAL A 1 5.93 -16.67 -25.43
CA VAL A 1 4.50 -16.77 -25.11
C VAL A 1 3.78 -15.85 -26.07
N ASP A 2 2.83 -16.39 -26.83
CA ASP A 2 1.98 -15.60 -27.73
C ASP A 2 0.77 -15.10 -26.92
N LEU A 3 0.77 -13.81 -26.59
CA LEU A 3 -0.29 -13.17 -25.84
C LEU A 3 -1.30 -12.56 -26.80
N ARG A 4 -2.59 -12.89 -26.60
CA ARG A 4 -3.69 -12.36 -27.40
C ARG A 4 -4.80 -11.85 -26.50
N ASN A 5 -5.47 -10.78 -26.93
CA ASN A 5 -6.66 -10.28 -26.25
C ASN A 5 -7.90 -11.16 -26.56
N ILE A 6 -9.04 -10.85 -25.96
CA ILE A 6 -10.29 -11.59 -26.17
C ILE A 6 -10.82 -11.53 -27.61
N GLN A 7 -10.36 -10.55 -28.42
CA GLN A 7 -10.65 -10.46 -29.86
C GLN A 7 -9.60 -11.18 -30.71
N ASN A 8 -8.73 -12.01 -30.10
CA ASN A 8 -7.66 -12.77 -30.77
C ASN A 8 -6.59 -11.93 -31.47
N VAL A 9 -6.44 -10.67 -31.08
CA VAL A 9 -5.39 -9.76 -31.59
C VAL A 9 -4.13 -9.93 -30.75
N PRO A 10 -2.92 -10.04 -31.38
CA PRO A 10 -1.66 -10.09 -30.64
C PRO A 10 -1.49 -8.85 -29.76
N VAL A 11 -1.02 -9.05 -28.51
CA VAL A 11 -0.74 -7.99 -27.57
C VAL A 11 0.73 -8.09 -27.19
N GLU A 12 1.52 -7.08 -27.51
CA GLU A 12 2.88 -6.93 -27.00
C GLU A 12 2.82 -6.35 -25.57
N ARG A 13 3.46 -7.05 -24.64
CA ARG A 13 3.72 -6.53 -23.28
C ARG A 13 5.21 -6.66 -22.99
N GLU A 14 5.74 -5.64 -22.33
CA GLU A 14 7.09 -5.72 -21.79
C GLU A 14 7.19 -6.85 -20.78
N VAL A 15 8.24 -7.67 -20.93
CA VAL A 15 8.53 -8.74 -19.98
C VAL A 15 9.27 -8.11 -18.81
N ALA A 16 8.61 -7.96 -17.68
CA ALA A 16 9.28 -7.58 -16.44
C ALA A 16 10.13 -8.74 -15.95
N LYS A 17 11.43 -8.51 -15.74
CA LYS A 17 12.30 -9.47 -15.07
C LYS A 17 12.02 -9.42 -13.58
N ILE A 18 11.65 -10.56 -13.03
CA ILE A 18 11.46 -10.72 -11.58
C ILE A 18 12.81 -11.10 -10.99
N ASP A 19 13.42 -10.21 -10.23
CA ASP A 19 14.71 -10.41 -9.56
C ASP A 19 14.54 -11.05 -8.16
N TRP A 20 13.68 -12.04 -8.05
CA TRP A 20 13.53 -12.78 -6.80
C TRP A 20 14.55 -13.92 -6.74
N ASP A 21 15.24 -14.01 -5.62
CA ASP A 21 16.01 -15.19 -5.31
C ASP A 21 15.05 -16.31 -4.87
N ALA A 22 15.07 -17.43 -5.61
CA ALA A 22 14.25 -18.61 -5.29
C ALA A 22 14.53 -19.14 -3.86
N GLY A 23 15.76 -18.96 -3.34
CA GLY A 23 16.14 -19.33 -1.98
C GLY A 23 15.37 -18.55 -0.91
N GLN A 24 14.92 -17.34 -1.18
CA GLN A 24 14.11 -16.55 -0.25
C GLN A 24 12.70 -17.13 -0.07
N ALA A 25 12.18 -17.84 -1.08
CA ALA A 25 10.88 -18.50 -1.01
C ALA A 25 10.90 -19.81 -0.21
N GLU A 26 12.07 -20.32 0.15
CA GLU A 26 12.21 -21.55 0.92
C GLU A 26 12.20 -21.30 2.43
N LYS A 27 11.78 -22.29 3.20
CA LYS A 27 11.81 -22.20 4.69
C LYS A 27 13.21 -22.13 5.27
N GLY A 28 14.22 -22.53 4.50
CA GLY A 28 15.58 -22.69 5.01
C GLY A 28 15.63 -23.67 6.18
N ASN A 29 16.32 -23.30 7.24
CA ASN A 29 16.48 -24.14 8.44
C ASN A 29 15.32 -24.00 9.46
N TYR A 30 14.27 -23.28 9.11
CA TYR A 30 13.14 -23.05 10.01
C TYR A 30 12.06 -24.13 9.86
N PRO A 31 11.44 -24.61 10.95
CA PRO A 31 10.37 -25.60 10.88
C PRO A 31 9.09 -25.03 10.25
N HIS A 32 8.86 -23.71 10.38
CA HIS A 32 7.67 -23.02 9.90
C HIS A 32 8.03 -21.71 9.23
N PHE A 33 7.28 -21.31 8.20
CA PHE A 33 7.43 -20.01 7.52
C PHE A 33 7.26 -18.83 8.49
N MET A 34 6.24 -18.87 9.35
CA MET A 34 6.01 -17.82 10.34
C MET A 34 7.23 -17.58 11.24
N LEU A 35 7.92 -18.64 11.66
CA LEU A 35 9.13 -18.50 12.47
C LEU A 35 10.28 -17.86 11.68
N LYS A 36 10.45 -18.27 10.42
CA LYS A 36 11.39 -17.63 9.49
C LYS A 36 11.10 -16.13 9.38
N GLU A 37 9.86 -15.76 9.08
CA GLU A 37 9.43 -14.36 8.91
C GLU A 37 9.67 -13.52 10.18
N ILE A 38 9.44 -14.09 11.36
CA ILE A 38 9.74 -13.41 12.63
C ILE A 38 11.23 -13.04 12.72
N PHE A 39 12.12 -13.98 12.38
CA PHE A 39 13.56 -13.72 12.44
C PHE A 39 14.09 -12.85 11.29
N GLU A 40 13.38 -12.78 10.18
CA GLU A 40 13.72 -11.93 9.04
C GLU A 40 13.29 -10.46 9.22
N GLN A 41 12.45 -10.14 10.23
CA GLN A 41 11.92 -8.79 10.43
C GLN A 41 13.00 -7.70 10.46
N PRO A 42 14.15 -7.84 11.14
CA PRO A 42 15.17 -6.78 11.12
C PRO A 42 15.65 -6.44 9.71
N GLU A 43 15.93 -7.45 8.90
CA GLU A 43 16.37 -7.29 7.52
C GLU A 43 15.27 -6.74 6.62
N THR A 44 14.06 -7.25 6.75
CA THR A 44 12.92 -6.79 5.93
C THR A 44 12.53 -5.34 6.23
N ILE A 45 12.61 -4.91 7.51
CA ILE A 45 12.39 -3.51 7.89
C ILE A 45 13.49 -2.63 7.30
N GLU A 46 14.77 -3.01 7.44
CA GLU A 46 15.88 -2.27 6.87
C GLU A 46 15.73 -2.10 5.34
N ASN A 47 15.36 -3.19 4.65
CA ASN A 47 15.10 -3.16 3.21
C ASN A 47 13.91 -2.26 2.86
N ALA A 48 12.85 -2.26 3.66
CA ALA A 48 11.67 -1.44 3.43
C ALA A 48 11.93 0.06 3.57
N ILE A 49 12.82 0.47 4.47
CA ILE A 49 13.17 1.88 4.71
C ILE A 49 14.39 2.36 3.91
N ARG A 50 15.12 1.45 3.26
CA ARG A 50 16.34 1.79 2.52
C ARG A 50 16.08 2.82 1.43
N GLY A 51 16.81 3.96 1.50
CA GLY A 51 16.66 5.08 0.57
C GLY A 51 15.37 5.88 0.74
N ARG A 52 14.60 5.62 1.81
CA ARG A 52 13.35 6.34 2.12
C ARG A 52 13.47 7.30 3.30
N ILE A 53 14.63 7.37 3.92
CA ILE A 53 14.91 8.29 5.02
C ILE A 53 16.07 9.19 4.60
N ASP A 54 15.83 10.49 4.63
CA ASP A 54 16.85 11.51 4.51
C ASP A 54 17.25 11.96 5.92
N HIS A 55 18.39 11.47 6.38
CA HIS A 55 18.90 11.79 7.72
C HIS A 55 19.42 13.22 7.82
N GLU A 56 19.87 13.85 6.72
CA GLU A 56 20.37 15.23 6.73
C GLU A 56 19.23 16.23 6.85
N MET A 57 18.16 16.01 6.11
CA MET A 57 16.98 16.87 6.12
C MET A 57 15.94 16.47 7.17
N GLY A 58 16.10 15.30 7.81
CA GLY A 58 15.15 14.77 8.79
C GLY A 58 13.78 14.48 8.20
N THR A 59 13.73 14.01 6.94
CA THR A 59 12.46 13.79 6.23
C THR A 59 12.39 12.40 5.59
N ALA A 60 11.19 12.02 5.16
CA ALA A 60 10.98 10.81 4.37
C ALA A 60 10.99 11.10 2.86
N ILE A 61 11.57 10.18 2.09
CA ILE A 61 11.57 10.20 0.63
C ILE A 61 10.57 9.14 0.16
N LEU A 62 9.39 9.57 -0.27
CA LEU A 62 8.29 8.71 -0.71
C LEU A 62 8.04 8.91 -2.21
N ASN A 63 8.93 8.41 -3.04
CA ASN A 63 8.92 8.63 -4.51
C ASN A 63 7.65 8.14 -5.22
N GLY A 64 6.87 7.25 -4.60
CA GLY A 64 5.59 6.80 -5.15
C GLY A 64 4.39 7.68 -4.76
N MET A 65 4.59 8.68 -3.90
CA MET A 65 3.55 9.61 -3.50
C MET A 65 3.60 10.83 -4.41
N ASN A 66 2.74 10.89 -5.42
CA ASN A 66 2.68 11.99 -6.39
C ASN A 66 2.00 13.24 -5.83
N LEU A 67 2.29 13.61 -4.59
CA LEU A 67 1.75 14.79 -3.92
C LEU A 67 2.86 15.82 -3.67
N SER A 68 2.61 17.04 -4.06
CA SER A 68 3.47 18.17 -3.70
C SER A 68 3.37 18.48 -2.20
N PRO A 69 4.38 19.14 -1.61
CA PRO A 69 4.31 19.60 -0.21
C PRO A 69 3.09 20.47 0.08
N ARG A 70 2.61 21.23 -0.90
CA ARG A 70 1.40 22.06 -0.77
C ARG A 70 0.14 21.21 -0.69
N GLU A 71 0.04 20.16 -1.48
CA GLU A 71 -1.10 19.23 -1.44
C GLU A 71 -1.11 18.44 -0.15
N LEU A 72 0.06 17.97 0.31
CA LEU A 72 0.20 17.32 1.62
C LEU A 72 -0.25 18.23 2.76
N ALA A 73 0.09 19.52 2.72
CA ALA A 73 -0.31 20.48 3.74
C ALA A 73 -1.82 20.77 3.75
N LEU A 74 -2.55 20.42 2.71
CA LEU A 74 -4.00 20.56 2.65
C LEU A 74 -4.74 19.35 3.23
N ILE A 75 -4.07 18.21 3.40
CA ILE A 75 -4.70 17.01 3.97
C ILE A 75 -5.09 17.29 5.42
N ASN A 76 -6.36 17.11 5.71
CA ASN A 76 -6.93 17.35 7.04
C ASN A 76 -7.57 16.09 7.65
N ARG A 77 -7.70 15.04 6.87
CA ARG A 77 -8.23 13.74 7.29
C ARG A 77 -7.52 12.60 6.59
N ILE A 78 -7.26 11.53 7.32
CA ILE A 78 -6.71 10.29 6.78
C ILE A 78 -7.69 9.14 7.06
N VAL A 79 -7.90 8.30 6.06
CA VAL A 79 -8.60 7.02 6.22
C VAL A 79 -7.66 5.91 5.77
N ILE A 80 -7.33 5.00 6.66
CA ILE A 80 -6.51 3.84 6.35
C ILE A 80 -7.45 2.66 6.10
N ALA A 81 -7.31 1.98 4.96
CA ALA A 81 -8.15 0.84 4.61
C ALA A 81 -7.30 -0.42 4.42
N GLY A 82 -7.67 -1.52 5.09
CA GLY A 82 -6.94 -2.77 4.98
C GLY A 82 -7.76 -3.97 5.44
N CYS A 83 -7.19 -5.17 5.24
CA CYS A 83 -7.77 -6.42 5.72
C CYS A 83 -6.76 -7.15 6.60
N GLY A 84 -7.25 -7.84 7.64
CA GLY A 84 -6.41 -8.67 8.52
C GLY A 84 -5.26 -7.90 9.16
N SER A 85 -4.04 -8.43 9.09
CA SER A 85 -2.85 -7.80 9.71
C SER A 85 -2.51 -6.43 9.11
N SER A 86 -2.85 -6.17 7.86
CA SER A 86 -2.72 -4.84 7.23
C SER A 86 -3.59 -3.80 7.93
N MET A 87 -4.82 -4.16 8.30
CA MET A 87 -5.69 -3.29 9.09
C MET A 87 -5.10 -3.04 10.49
N HIS A 88 -4.55 -4.07 11.15
CA HIS A 88 -3.92 -3.90 12.46
C HIS A 88 -2.67 -3.00 12.40
N ALA A 89 -1.88 -3.08 11.33
CA ALA A 89 -0.79 -2.13 11.08
C ALA A 89 -1.32 -0.71 10.88
N GLY A 90 -2.45 -0.57 10.19
CA GLY A 90 -3.16 0.70 10.04
C GLY A 90 -3.56 1.32 11.38
N MET A 91 -4.04 0.51 12.35
CA MET A 91 -4.39 0.99 13.69
C MET A 91 -3.19 1.60 14.44
N LEU A 92 -1.98 1.08 14.24
CA LEU A 92 -0.78 1.74 14.75
C LEU A 92 -0.49 3.05 14.01
N GLY A 93 -0.71 3.07 12.70
CA GLY A 93 -0.57 4.26 11.88
C GLY A 93 -1.51 5.39 12.31
N GLU A 94 -2.75 5.05 12.70
CA GLU A 94 -3.74 5.99 13.24
C GLU A 94 -3.17 6.75 14.45
N TYR A 95 -2.63 6.04 15.45
CA TYR A 95 -2.00 6.67 16.60
C TYR A 95 -0.86 7.61 16.21
N TYR A 96 -0.02 7.20 15.26
CA TYR A 96 1.10 8.04 14.84
C TYR A 96 0.65 9.30 14.08
N PHE A 97 -0.33 9.19 13.21
CA PHE A 97 -0.86 10.35 12.50
C PHE A 97 -1.57 11.33 13.43
N GLU A 98 -2.31 10.84 14.40
CA GLU A 98 -2.99 11.70 15.37
C GLU A 98 -2.02 12.32 16.38
N ASP A 99 -1.11 11.53 16.97
CA ASP A 99 -0.20 12.00 18.01
C ASP A 99 0.91 12.90 17.46
N ILE A 100 1.49 12.53 16.31
CA ILE A 100 2.67 13.21 15.75
C ILE A 100 2.27 14.31 14.77
N ALA A 101 1.35 14.01 13.85
CA ALA A 101 0.95 14.93 12.79
C ALA A 101 -0.28 15.79 13.16
N GLY A 102 -1.05 15.41 14.18
CA GLY A 102 -2.28 16.10 14.57
C GLY A 102 -3.38 16.01 13.51
N ILE A 103 -3.37 14.97 12.68
CA ILE A 103 -4.34 14.78 11.61
C ILE A 103 -5.34 13.70 12.03
N SER A 104 -6.64 14.06 12.03
CA SER A 104 -7.70 13.10 12.33
C SER A 104 -7.63 11.90 11.38
N THR A 105 -7.47 10.72 11.96
CA THR A 105 -7.27 9.48 11.23
C THR A 105 -8.30 8.44 11.66
N SER A 106 -8.72 7.60 10.76
CA SER A 106 -9.56 6.43 11.06
C SER A 106 -9.10 5.22 10.28
N VAL A 107 -9.24 4.05 10.89
CA VAL A 107 -8.91 2.77 10.25
C VAL A 107 -10.17 1.99 9.96
N GLU A 108 -10.29 1.49 8.76
CA GLU A 108 -11.46 0.77 8.29
C GLU A 108 -11.10 -0.56 7.67
N GLN A 109 -11.95 -1.55 7.90
CA GLN A 109 -11.87 -2.79 7.15
C GLN A 109 -12.26 -2.52 5.70
N ALA A 110 -11.38 -2.87 4.76
CA ALA A 110 -11.57 -2.53 3.35
C ALA A 110 -12.87 -3.12 2.75
N ALA A 111 -13.29 -4.31 3.21
CA ALA A 111 -14.56 -4.90 2.82
C ALA A 111 -15.75 -4.03 3.21
N GLU A 112 -15.77 -3.54 4.45
CA GLU A 112 -16.85 -2.70 4.96
C GLU A 112 -16.82 -1.30 4.34
N PHE A 113 -15.63 -0.74 4.12
CA PHE A 113 -15.47 0.58 3.50
C PHE A 113 -16.25 0.71 2.20
N ARG A 114 -16.14 -0.28 1.31
CA ARG A 114 -16.87 -0.29 0.05
C ARG A 114 -18.39 -0.31 0.23
N TYR A 115 -18.89 -1.22 1.11
CA TYR A 115 -20.33 -1.48 1.19
C TYR A 115 -21.10 -0.44 1.99
N ARG A 116 -20.46 0.24 2.93
CA ARG A 116 -21.14 1.25 3.75
C ARG A 116 -21.29 2.62 3.05
N ASN A 117 -20.84 2.76 1.80
CA ASN A 117 -20.91 4.02 1.05
C ASN A 117 -20.30 5.20 1.84
N PRO A 118 -18.98 5.20 2.09
CA PRO A 118 -18.32 6.16 2.98
C PRO A 118 -18.50 7.60 2.51
N ILE A 119 -18.62 8.51 3.46
CA ILE A 119 -18.56 9.95 3.19
C ILE A 119 -17.09 10.33 3.12
N ILE A 120 -16.69 10.88 1.98
CA ILE A 120 -15.34 11.41 1.77
C ILE A 120 -15.43 12.92 1.80
N GLU A 121 -14.78 13.52 2.76
CA GLU A 121 -14.68 14.97 2.88
C GLU A 121 -13.58 15.52 1.96
N PRO A 122 -13.64 16.80 1.56
CA PRO A 122 -12.53 17.42 0.82
C PRO A 122 -11.20 17.29 1.58
N ASN A 123 -10.11 17.10 0.84
CA ASN A 123 -8.76 16.92 1.38
C ASN A 123 -8.59 15.66 2.26
N THR A 124 -9.40 14.63 2.04
CA THR A 124 -9.20 13.32 2.63
C THR A 124 -8.15 12.54 1.85
N LEU A 125 -7.15 12.05 2.55
CA LEU A 125 -6.18 11.06 2.05
C LEU A 125 -6.66 9.66 2.45
N VAL A 126 -6.83 8.77 1.49
CA VAL A 126 -7.10 7.36 1.74
C VAL A 126 -5.82 6.56 1.51
N ILE A 127 -5.41 5.79 2.51
CA ILE A 127 -4.19 4.96 2.49
C ILE A 127 -4.58 3.47 2.53
N PRO A 128 -4.76 2.82 1.39
CA PRO A 128 -4.93 1.37 1.36
C PRO A 128 -3.63 0.66 1.72
N ILE A 129 -3.71 -0.37 2.56
CA ILE A 129 -2.56 -1.21 2.94
C ILE A 129 -2.78 -2.64 2.45
N SER A 130 -1.88 -3.15 1.63
CA SER A 130 -1.95 -4.52 1.11
C SER A 130 -0.57 -5.11 0.85
N GLN A 131 -0.32 -6.30 1.35
CA GLN A 131 0.92 -7.02 1.05
C GLN A 131 0.95 -7.47 -0.41
N SER A 132 -0.07 -8.17 -0.88
CA SER A 132 -0.13 -8.69 -2.26
C SER A 132 -0.47 -7.62 -3.30
N GLY A 133 -1.19 -6.58 -2.90
CA GLY A 133 -1.77 -5.59 -3.82
C GLY A 133 -2.87 -6.14 -4.73
N GLU A 134 -3.36 -7.36 -4.44
CA GLU A 134 -4.40 -8.05 -5.22
C GLU A 134 -5.61 -8.43 -4.36
N THR A 135 -5.70 -7.94 -3.13
CA THR A 135 -6.85 -8.20 -2.25
C THR A 135 -8.10 -7.52 -2.82
N ALA A 136 -9.08 -8.30 -3.21
CA ALA A 136 -10.27 -7.82 -3.92
C ALA A 136 -11.01 -6.68 -3.18
N ASP A 137 -11.17 -6.82 -1.86
CA ASP A 137 -11.84 -5.80 -1.04
C ASP A 137 -11.02 -4.51 -0.96
N THR A 138 -9.69 -4.61 -0.87
CA THR A 138 -8.81 -3.44 -0.84
C THR A 138 -8.78 -2.73 -2.21
N ILE A 139 -8.77 -3.47 -3.33
CA ILE A 139 -8.92 -2.92 -4.68
C ILE A 139 -10.26 -2.17 -4.80
N ALA A 140 -11.33 -2.78 -4.31
CA ALA A 140 -12.64 -2.16 -4.35
C ALA A 140 -12.71 -0.88 -3.49
N ALA A 141 -12.04 -0.86 -2.34
CA ALA A 141 -11.92 0.34 -1.50
C ALA A 141 -11.14 1.46 -2.19
N VAL A 142 -10.03 1.13 -2.90
CA VAL A 142 -9.28 2.08 -3.75
C VAL A 142 -10.21 2.74 -4.76
N ARG A 143 -10.94 1.92 -5.53
CA ARG A 143 -11.84 2.40 -6.59
C ARG A 143 -12.98 3.26 -6.03
N GLU A 144 -13.57 2.86 -4.91
CA GLU A 144 -14.63 3.62 -4.24
C GLU A 144 -14.11 4.98 -3.74
N ALA A 145 -12.95 5.00 -3.08
CA ALA A 145 -12.32 6.23 -2.60
C ALA A 145 -12.00 7.19 -3.76
N THR A 146 -11.40 6.68 -4.83
CA THR A 146 -11.08 7.45 -6.03
C THR A 146 -12.34 8.01 -6.70
N ALA A 147 -13.39 7.19 -6.86
CA ALA A 147 -14.66 7.62 -7.45
C ALA A 147 -15.34 8.73 -6.64
N LYS A 148 -15.09 8.79 -5.32
CA LYS A 148 -15.60 9.83 -4.43
C LYS A 148 -14.69 11.05 -4.30
N GLY A 149 -13.58 11.09 -5.04
CA GLY A 149 -12.67 12.24 -5.10
C GLY A 149 -11.67 12.32 -3.97
N ALA A 150 -11.42 11.21 -3.24
CA ALA A 150 -10.30 11.14 -2.30
C ALA A 150 -8.95 11.19 -3.03
N VAL A 151 -7.95 11.72 -2.36
CA VAL A 151 -6.56 11.45 -2.72
C VAL A 151 -6.22 10.05 -2.24
N VAL A 152 -5.72 9.19 -3.12
CA VAL A 152 -5.42 7.79 -2.77
C VAL A 152 -3.94 7.52 -2.98
N THR A 153 -3.24 7.05 -1.94
CA THR A 153 -1.86 6.55 -2.04
C THR A 153 -1.72 5.27 -1.24
N ALA A 154 -1.20 4.21 -1.84
CA ALA A 154 -1.18 2.89 -1.20
C ALA A 154 0.18 2.54 -0.59
N LEU A 155 0.14 1.78 0.51
CA LEU A 155 1.26 1.00 0.99
C LEU A 155 1.13 -0.44 0.45
N CYS A 156 1.95 -0.78 -0.54
CA CYS A 156 1.90 -2.07 -1.20
C CYS A 156 3.30 -2.67 -1.34
N ASN A 157 3.45 -3.96 -0.97
CA ASN A 157 4.75 -4.63 -1.05
C ASN A 157 5.05 -5.14 -2.47
N VAL A 158 4.04 -5.56 -3.24
CA VAL A 158 4.27 -6.12 -4.58
C VAL A 158 4.24 -5.02 -5.63
N VAL A 159 5.39 -4.76 -6.22
CA VAL A 159 5.56 -3.80 -7.32
C VAL A 159 4.74 -4.23 -8.53
N GLY A 160 4.03 -3.27 -9.14
CA GLY A 160 3.22 -3.53 -10.34
C GLY A 160 1.92 -4.30 -10.10
N SER A 161 1.54 -4.52 -8.83
CA SER A 161 0.23 -5.07 -8.48
C SER A 161 -0.92 -4.13 -8.87
N THR A 162 -2.15 -4.63 -8.84
CA THR A 162 -3.34 -3.84 -9.21
C THR A 162 -3.49 -2.60 -8.33
N ILE A 163 -3.35 -2.74 -7.01
CA ILE A 163 -3.41 -1.59 -6.09
C ILE A 163 -2.31 -0.58 -6.40
N ALA A 164 -1.05 -1.05 -6.63
CA ALA A 164 0.06 -0.15 -6.94
C ALA A 164 -0.13 0.64 -8.25
N ARG A 165 -0.88 0.10 -9.21
CA ARG A 165 -1.18 0.78 -10.47
C ARG A 165 -2.39 1.71 -10.40
N GLU A 166 -3.34 1.42 -9.51
CA GLU A 166 -4.61 2.16 -9.40
C GLU A 166 -4.58 3.25 -8.31
N SER A 167 -3.51 3.29 -7.49
CA SER A 167 -3.30 4.27 -6.43
C SER A 167 -2.04 5.10 -6.70
N GLY A 168 -2.16 6.40 -6.88
CA GLY A 168 -1.04 7.31 -7.09
C GLY A 168 -1.27 8.34 -8.17
#